data_93aeb2dbf7febffa69bc1a03843f974a
#
_entry.id   93aeb2dbf7febffa69bc1a03843f974a
#
_cell.length_a   1.000
_cell.length_b   1.000
_cell.length_c   1.000
_cell.angle_alpha   90.00
_cell.angle_beta   90.00
_cell.angle_gamma   90.00
#
_symmetry.space_group_name_H-M   'P 1'
#
loop_
_entity.id
_entity.type
_entity.pdbx_description
1 polymer ?
#
loop_
_entity_poly.entity_id
_entity_poly.type
_entity_poly.pdbx_seq_one_letter_code
_entity_poly.pdbx_strand_id
1 'polypeptide(L)'
;MPASPPSADAPQPDRLRGRWLLLARVAWIVLAALAVGLFVRGIPAEFALLHIPCPTVRCPTGQLSPSGVHALEGLGLSVDSFAAYSVAMDVLFAAVCTAVALLIFWRRSDDRMGLLVSLALLTFGTATFVFTMEALAARHPAWEIPTSFLHFLGAASFGLFLYLFPDGRFVPSWTRWVVLVWIVWQLPRYFFPTWYLNPNPYTWHALINTAVWLGALSTAIFSQGFRYRRAASSVQRQQIKWVVFGISVALAVFLGISLLLGIFASEPTSPGALLAYLVGNTFIGYLAILLIPISIGIAVLRYHLFDIDVIINRTLVYVTLTVILAAFYEGAIVTLQHLFRVLTGQESEVAAVASTLAIAAMFEPLRRRIQDLVDRAFYRRKYDAAKTLEALGAKLREETDLDALRDDVVGVARNTMQPAHVSLWLRSDPELQDRSATLSQFGNDE
;
A
#
# COMPACT_ATOMS: atom_id res chain seq x y z
N MET A 1 21.88 35.60 -23.36
CA MET A 1 22.63 34.33 -23.48
C MET A 1 21.75 33.25 -22.87
N PRO A 2 21.23 32.25 -23.61
CA PRO A 2 20.48 31.16 -23.02
C PRO A 2 21.45 30.23 -22.29
N ALA A 3 21.14 29.91 -21.04
CA ALA A 3 21.90 28.96 -20.24
C ALA A 3 21.88 27.57 -20.91
N SER A 4 23.06 27.02 -21.11
CA SER A 4 23.26 25.68 -21.63
C SER A 4 22.48 24.67 -20.78
N PRO A 5 21.84 23.63 -21.37
CA PRO A 5 21.21 22.59 -20.59
C PRO A 5 22.26 21.86 -19.75
N PRO A 6 21.96 21.50 -18.50
CA PRO A 6 22.90 20.78 -17.64
C PRO A 6 23.30 19.48 -18.31
N SER A 7 24.61 19.27 -18.44
CA SER A 7 25.21 18.06 -19.02
C SER A 7 24.69 16.82 -18.29
N ALA A 8 24.24 15.83 -19.05
CA ALA A 8 23.71 14.54 -18.57
C ALA A 8 24.74 13.68 -17.79
N ASP A 9 25.96 14.14 -17.63
CA ASP A 9 27.10 13.43 -17.03
C ASP A 9 27.55 13.97 -15.66
N ALA A 10 26.75 14.79 -14.97
CA ALA A 10 27.08 15.13 -13.60
C ALA A 10 27.04 13.86 -12.72
N PRO A 11 28.14 13.51 -12.02
CA PRO A 11 28.20 12.29 -11.22
C PRO A 11 27.12 12.38 -10.12
N GLN A 12 26.11 11.53 -10.19
CA GLN A 12 25.13 11.39 -9.13
C GLN A 12 25.86 10.81 -7.89
N PRO A 13 25.89 11.51 -6.74
CA PRO A 13 26.76 11.18 -5.61
C PRO A 13 26.44 9.87 -4.90
N ASP A 14 25.33 9.18 -5.24
CA ASP A 14 24.85 8.01 -4.50
C ASP A 14 25.06 6.66 -5.20
N ARG A 15 25.71 6.62 -6.36
CA ARG A 15 25.96 5.36 -7.07
C ARG A 15 27.23 4.66 -6.59
N LEU A 16 27.08 3.39 -6.25
CA LEU A 16 28.20 2.51 -5.94
C LEU A 16 28.99 2.19 -7.22
N ARG A 17 30.34 2.19 -7.14
CA ARG A 17 31.22 1.89 -8.27
C ARG A 17 32.34 0.92 -7.87
N GLY A 18 32.85 0.19 -8.85
CA GLY A 18 34.00 -0.70 -8.68
C GLY A 18 33.78 -1.80 -7.65
N ARG A 19 34.81 -2.05 -6.82
CA ARG A 19 34.81 -3.12 -5.79
C ARG A 19 33.66 -3.02 -4.79
N TRP A 20 33.23 -1.81 -4.43
CA TRP A 20 32.13 -1.61 -3.48
C TRP A 20 30.77 -2.06 -4.04
N LEU A 21 30.55 -1.87 -5.33
CA LEU A 21 29.36 -2.38 -6.01
C LEU A 21 29.35 -3.92 -6.04
N LEU A 22 30.50 -4.52 -6.36
CA LEU A 22 30.63 -5.98 -6.36
C LEU A 22 30.36 -6.56 -4.96
N LEU A 23 31.00 -6.01 -3.93
CA LEU A 23 30.80 -6.45 -2.55
C LEU A 23 29.35 -6.33 -2.10
N ALA A 24 28.69 -5.20 -2.40
CA ALA A 24 27.30 -4.98 -2.04
C ALA A 24 26.35 -5.96 -2.76
N ARG A 25 26.59 -6.24 -4.04
CA ARG A 25 25.84 -7.26 -4.81
C ARG A 25 26.03 -8.67 -4.25
N VAL A 26 27.28 -9.06 -3.98
CA VAL A 26 27.59 -10.38 -3.40
C VAL A 26 26.93 -10.52 -2.03
N ALA A 27 27.09 -9.52 -1.16
CA ALA A 27 26.46 -9.54 0.16
C ALA A 27 24.93 -9.65 0.05
N TRP A 28 24.30 -8.90 -0.85
CA TRP A 28 22.86 -8.97 -1.07
C TRP A 28 22.44 -10.38 -1.57
N ILE A 29 23.17 -10.97 -2.53
CA ILE A 29 22.87 -12.31 -3.07
C ILE A 29 22.99 -13.37 -1.97
N VAL A 30 24.03 -13.29 -1.11
CA VAL A 30 24.22 -14.22 0.00
C VAL A 30 23.06 -14.10 1.01
N LEU A 31 22.68 -12.87 1.36
CA LEU A 31 21.55 -12.63 2.26
C LEU A 31 20.22 -13.10 1.64
N ALA A 32 20.03 -12.90 0.35
CA ALA A 32 18.83 -13.35 -0.36
C ALA A 32 18.77 -14.89 -0.40
N ALA A 33 19.88 -15.55 -0.71
CA ALA A 33 19.93 -17.02 -0.70
C ALA A 33 19.68 -17.59 0.72
N LEU A 34 20.21 -16.94 1.75
CA LEU A 34 19.95 -17.32 3.14
C LEU A 34 18.48 -17.13 3.50
N ALA A 35 17.88 -15.96 3.18
CA ALA A 35 16.49 -15.63 3.51
C ALA A 35 15.51 -16.59 2.80
N VAL A 36 15.66 -16.78 1.49
CA VAL A 36 14.81 -17.69 0.72
C VAL A 36 15.04 -19.14 1.13
N GLY A 37 16.30 -19.54 1.35
CA GLY A 37 16.65 -20.90 1.78
C GLY A 37 16.04 -21.27 3.13
N LEU A 38 16.12 -20.39 4.13
CA LEU A 38 15.50 -20.61 5.44
C LEU A 38 13.98 -20.58 5.37
N PHE A 39 13.41 -19.67 4.57
CA PHE A 39 11.96 -19.64 4.32
C PHE A 39 11.46 -20.96 3.73
N VAL A 40 12.06 -21.43 2.63
CA VAL A 40 11.66 -22.68 1.98
C VAL A 40 11.83 -23.88 2.95
N ARG A 41 12.91 -23.91 3.75
CA ARG A 41 13.11 -24.94 4.75
C ARG A 41 12.10 -24.85 5.91
N GLY A 42 11.56 -23.68 6.18
CA GLY A 42 10.54 -23.44 7.20
C GLY A 42 9.15 -23.92 6.81
N ILE A 43 8.82 -24.02 5.53
CA ILE A 43 7.50 -24.43 5.03
C ILE A 43 7.02 -25.74 5.67
N PRO A 44 7.75 -26.87 5.64
CA PRO A 44 7.30 -28.11 6.27
C PRO A 44 7.23 -28.02 7.80
N ALA A 45 8.07 -27.17 8.42
CA ALA A 45 8.03 -26.96 9.86
C ALA A 45 6.76 -26.20 10.28
N GLU A 46 6.37 -25.17 9.53
CA GLU A 46 5.15 -24.42 9.75
C GLU A 46 3.91 -25.28 9.52
N PHE A 47 3.86 -26.01 8.39
CA PHE A 47 2.77 -26.94 8.11
C PHE A 47 2.57 -27.93 9.26
N ALA A 48 3.64 -28.53 9.77
CA ALA A 48 3.57 -29.46 10.88
C ALA A 48 3.21 -28.77 12.22
N LEU A 49 3.60 -27.50 12.43
CA LEU A 49 3.26 -26.73 13.63
C LEU A 49 1.76 -26.40 13.67
N LEU A 50 1.17 -26.05 12.54
CA LEU A 50 -0.25 -25.73 12.42
C LEU A 50 -1.19 -26.91 12.73
N HIS A 51 -0.68 -28.15 12.72
CA HIS A 51 -1.42 -29.35 13.15
C HIS A 51 -1.49 -29.53 14.67
N ILE A 52 -0.68 -28.80 15.42
CA ILE A 52 -0.63 -28.88 16.88
C ILE A 52 -1.56 -27.80 17.46
N PRO A 53 -2.69 -28.18 18.08
CA PRO A 53 -3.55 -27.19 18.72
C PRO A 53 -2.81 -26.43 19.81
N CYS A 54 -2.98 -25.14 19.83
CA CYS A 54 -2.36 -24.28 20.85
C CYS A 54 -3.19 -24.33 22.13
N PRO A 55 -2.60 -24.57 23.30
CA PRO A 55 -3.34 -24.68 24.56
C PRO A 55 -3.85 -23.34 25.12
N THR A 56 -3.45 -22.23 24.51
CA THR A 56 -3.81 -20.88 24.95
C THR A 56 -4.81 -20.24 23.99
N VAL A 57 -5.56 -19.27 24.49
CA VAL A 57 -6.56 -18.50 23.73
C VAL A 57 -5.90 -17.68 22.60
N ARG A 58 -4.66 -17.24 22.79
CA ARG A 58 -3.89 -16.51 21.78
C ARG A 58 -2.66 -17.29 21.37
N CYS A 59 -2.69 -17.79 20.17
CA CYS A 59 -1.61 -18.60 19.59
C CYS A 59 -0.68 -17.71 18.78
N PRO A 60 0.57 -17.51 19.23
CA PRO A 60 1.48 -16.56 18.61
C PRO A 60 1.91 -16.92 17.18
N THR A 61 1.78 -18.19 16.79
CA THR A 61 2.27 -18.75 15.52
C THR A 61 1.17 -19.11 14.53
N GLY A 62 -0.03 -18.53 14.67
CA GLY A 62 -1.15 -18.81 13.74
C GLY A 62 -1.86 -20.15 13.95
N GLN A 63 -1.49 -20.94 14.97
CA GLN A 63 -2.13 -22.19 15.32
C GLN A 63 -3.59 -21.96 15.76
N LEU A 64 -4.45 -22.96 15.57
CA LEU A 64 -5.82 -22.92 16.09
C LEU A 64 -5.87 -23.33 17.57
N SER A 65 -6.75 -22.69 18.33
CA SER A 65 -7.16 -23.16 19.65
C SER A 65 -8.02 -24.43 19.51
N PRO A 66 -8.22 -25.23 20.57
CA PRO A 66 -9.12 -26.39 20.53
C PRO A 66 -10.53 -26.03 20.06
N SER A 67 -11.06 -24.87 20.48
CA SER A 67 -12.34 -24.34 20.00
C SER A 67 -12.32 -23.98 18.52
N GLY A 68 -11.18 -23.43 18.03
CA GLY A 68 -10.97 -23.16 16.61
C GLY A 68 -10.95 -24.43 15.75
N VAL A 69 -10.39 -25.54 16.26
CA VAL A 69 -10.43 -26.85 15.57
C VAL A 69 -11.85 -27.35 15.46
N HIS A 70 -12.65 -27.29 16.53
CA HIS A 70 -14.09 -27.67 16.47
C HIS A 70 -14.88 -26.76 15.52
N ALA A 71 -14.58 -25.46 15.46
CA ALA A 71 -15.20 -24.54 14.52
C ALA A 71 -14.84 -24.89 13.06
N LEU A 72 -13.61 -25.35 12.82
CA LEU A 72 -13.13 -25.80 11.51
C LEU A 72 -13.87 -27.07 11.05
N GLU A 73 -14.02 -28.05 11.95
CA GLU A 73 -14.80 -29.26 11.71
C GLU A 73 -16.27 -28.93 11.41
N GLY A 74 -16.84 -27.94 12.10
CA GLY A 74 -18.20 -27.43 11.83
C GLY A 74 -18.35 -26.78 10.44
N LEU A 75 -17.25 -26.36 9.79
CA LEU A 75 -17.24 -25.93 8.39
C LEU A 75 -17.03 -27.09 7.39
N GLY A 76 -16.85 -28.32 7.87
CA GLY A 76 -16.49 -29.46 7.04
C GLY A 76 -15.06 -29.44 6.50
N LEU A 77 -14.18 -28.62 7.12
CA LEU A 77 -12.78 -28.47 6.72
C LEU A 77 -11.85 -29.26 7.66
N SER A 78 -10.79 -29.82 7.11
CA SER A 78 -9.75 -30.51 7.88
C SER A 78 -8.66 -29.57 8.33
N VAL A 79 -7.90 -29.95 9.38
CA VAL A 79 -6.72 -29.22 9.82
C VAL A 79 -5.66 -29.16 8.71
N ASP A 80 -5.56 -30.20 7.86
CA ASP A 80 -4.70 -30.20 6.68
C ASP A 80 -5.06 -29.08 5.69
N SER A 81 -6.36 -28.87 5.43
CA SER A 81 -6.80 -27.81 4.53
C SER A 81 -6.54 -26.40 5.10
N PHE A 82 -6.69 -26.23 6.41
CA PHE A 82 -6.34 -25.00 7.10
C PHE A 82 -4.84 -24.72 7.03
N ALA A 83 -4.00 -25.74 7.36
CA ALA A 83 -2.54 -25.61 7.30
C ALA A 83 -2.06 -25.33 5.86
N ALA A 84 -2.60 -26.03 4.86
CA ALA A 84 -2.29 -25.81 3.45
C ALA A 84 -2.68 -24.40 3.00
N TYR A 85 -3.84 -23.91 3.40
CA TYR A 85 -4.30 -22.55 3.10
C TYR A 85 -3.39 -21.48 3.71
N SER A 86 -3.04 -21.61 4.99
CA SER A 86 -2.19 -20.65 5.71
C SER A 86 -0.80 -20.58 5.09
N VAL A 87 -0.16 -21.74 4.88
CA VAL A 87 1.16 -21.84 4.24
C VAL A 87 1.12 -21.30 2.79
N ALA A 88 0.02 -21.58 2.04
CA ALA A 88 -0.11 -21.04 0.68
C ALA A 88 -0.17 -19.51 0.65
N MET A 89 -0.83 -18.89 1.64
CA MET A 89 -0.87 -17.43 1.77
C MET A 89 0.53 -16.86 2.09
N ASP A 90 1.28 -17.49 3.00
CA ASP A 90 2.65 -17.10 3.33
C ASP A 90 3.58 -17.24 2.12
N VAL A 91 3.49 -18.34 1.38
CA VAL A 91 4.28 -18.58 0.17
C VAL A 91 3.94 -17.55 -0.93
N LEU A 92 2.65 -17.26 -1.15
CA LEU A 92 2.22 -16.26 -2.12
C LEU A 92 2.78 -14.88 -1.77
N PHE A 93 2.67 -14.50 -0.50
CA PHE A 93 3.16 -13.23 -0.01
C PHE A 93 4.69 -13.11 -0.16
N ALA A 94 5.43 -14.11 0.30
CA ALA A 94 6.89 -14.17 0.18
C ALA A 94 7.33 -14.15 -1.30
N ALA A 95 6.63 -14.86 -2.18
CA ALA A 95 6.94 -14.90 -3.60
C ALA A 95 6.78 -13.52 -4.27
N VAL A 96 5.69 -12.80 -3.98
CA VAL A 96 5.47 -11.45 -4.54
C VAL A 96 6.52 -10.48 -4.01
N CYS A 97 6.78 -10.46 -2.70
CA CYS A 97 7.82 -9.61 -2.10
C CYS A 97 9.20 -9.90 -2.69
N THR A 98 9.55 -11.18 -2.82
CA THR A 98 10.83 -11.63 -3.40
C THR A 98 10.93 -11.23 -4.88
N ALA A 99 9.86 -11.42 -5.66
CA ALA A 99 9.85 -11.04 -7.07
C ALA A 99 10.07 -9.53 -7.27
N VAL A 100 9.38 -8.69 -6.47
CA VAL A 100 9.57 -7.23 -6.51
C VAL A 100 10.98 -6.86 -6.05
N ALA A 101 11.49 -7.48 -4.97
CA ALA A 101 12.85 -7.26 -4.46
C ALA A 101 13.91 -7.60 -5.52
N LEU A 102 13.80 -8.76 -6.17
CA LEU A 102 14.69 -9.18 -7.26
C LEU A 102 14.64 -8.23 -8.45
N LEU A 103 13.45 -7.77 -8.83
CA LEU A 103 13.26 -6.83 -9.93
C LEU A 103 13.93 -5.48 -9.62
N ILE A 104 13.79 -4.96 -8.39
CA ILE A 104 14.47 -3.75 -7.95
C ILE A 104 15.98 -3.95 -7.92
N PHE A 105 16.46 -5.06 -7.36
CA PHE A 105 17.88 -5.40 -7.34
C PHE A 105 18.47 -5.46 -8.75
N TRP A 106 17.80 -6.13 -9.67
CA TRP A 106 18.26 -6.24 -11.06
C TRP A 106 18.37 -4.89 -11.77
N ARG A 107 17.37 -4.00 -11.57
CA ARG A 107 17.28 -2.71 -12.24
C ARG A 107 18.07 -1.58 -11.56
N ARG A 108 18.28 -1.65 -10.24
CA ARG A 108 18.79 -0.57 -9.39
C ARG A 108 19.89 -1.01 -8.40
N SER A 109 20.62 -2.07 -8.68
CA SER A 109 21.67 -2.56 -7.77
C SER A 109 22.90 -1.64 -7.68
N ASP A 110 23.04 -0.66 -8.54
CA ASP A 110 24.05 0.41 -8.49
C ASP A 110 23.68 1.55 -7.52
N ASP A 111 22.40 1.63 -7.13
CA ASP A 111 21.89 2.63 -6.19
C ASP A 111 21.78 2.07 -4.77
N ARG A 112 22.34 2.80 -3.79
CA ARG A 112 22.28 2.42 -2.36
C ARG A 112 20.85 2.29 -1.86
N MET A 113 19.97 3.21 -2.28
CA MET A 113 18.55 3.14 -1.91
C MET A 113 17.87 1.92 -2.55
N GLY A 114 18.16 1.62 -3.83
CA GLY A 114 17.67 0.43 -4.49
C GLY A 114 18.06 -0.87 -3.78
N LEU A 115 19.31 -0.98 -3.31
CA LEU A 115 19.78 -2.11 -2.52
C LEU A 115 19.08 -2.22 -1.17
N LEU A 116 18.91 -1.10 -0.44
CA LEU A 116 18.21 -1.08 0.84
C LEU A 116 16.75 -1.49 0.68
N VAL A 117 16.04 -0.91 -0.29
CA VAL A 117 14.63 -1.19 -0.56
C VAL A 117 14.42 -2.66 -0.95
N SER A 118 15.27 -3.17 -1.85
CA SER A 118 15.20 -4.58 -2.27
C SER A 118 15.45 -5.54 -1.10
N LEU A 119 16.42 -5.24 -0.22
CA LEU A 119 16.68 -6.03 0.98
C LEU A 119 15.51 -5.95 1.98
N ALA A 120 14.98 -4.75 2.21
CA ALA A 120 13.84 -4.54 3.11
C ALA A 120 12.61 -5.32 2.64
N LEU A 121 12.29 -5.30 1.34
CA LEU A 121 11.17 -6.07 0.79
C LEU A 121 11.38 -7.58 0.85
N LEU A 122 12.58 -8.05 0.57
CA LEU A 122 12.92 -9.46 0.66
C LEU A 122 12.71 -9.99 2.08
N THR A 123 13.31 -9.31 3.07
CA THR A 123 13.21 -9.71 4.48
C THR A 123 11.82 -9.47 5.06
N PHE A 124 11.09 -8.46 4.57
CA PHE A 124 9.69 -8.24 4.94
C PHE A 124 8.82 -9.42 4.52
N GLY A 125 8.98 -9.92 3.30
CA GLY A 125 8.21 -11.04 2.77
C GLY A 125 8.58 -12.40 3.33
N THR A 126 9.86 -12.62 3.66
CA THR A 126 10.35 -13.95 4.07
C THR A 126 10.51 -14.12 5.58
N ALA A 127 10.69 -13.02 6.33
CA ALA A 127 10.98 -13.08 7.75
C ALA A 127 10.06 -12.21 8.62
N THR A 128 9.72 -10.99 8.20
CA THR A 128 9.08 -10.02 9.12
C THR A 128 7.58 -10.20 9.25
N PHE A 129 6.88 -10.56 8.17
CA PHE A 129 5.42 -10.63 8.14
C PHE A 129 4.88 -12.04 8.28
N VAL A 130 5.61 -13.06 7.85
CA VAL A 130 5.22 -14.48 7.85
C VAL A 130 5.83 -15.24 9.02
N PHE A 131 5.17 -16.32 9.49
CA PHE A 131 5.59 -17.08 10.66
C PHE A 131 6.50 -18.28 10.33
N THR A 132 6.77 -18.51 9.06
CA THR A 132 7.51 -19.68 8.56
C THR A 132 8.90 -19.87 9.20
N MET A 133 9.64 -18.78 9.39
CA MET A 133 10.96 -18.83 10.03
C MET A 133 10.87 -19.05 11.56
N GLU A 134 9.86 -18.52 12.22
CA GLU A 134 9.61 -18.76 13.65
C GLU A 134 9.26 -20.23 13.89
N ALA A 135 8.44 -20.83 13.03
CA ALA A 135 8.13 -22.26 13.07
C ALA A 135 9.37 -23.15 12.86
N LEU A 136 10.29 -22.74 11.96
CA LEU A 136 11.56 -23.44 11.76
C LEU A 136 12.44 -23.40 13.01
N ALA A 137 12.60 -22.22 13.63
CA ALA A 137 13.39 -22.04 14.83
C ALA A 137 12.80 -22.81 16.02
N ALA A 138 11.48 -22.78 16.20
CA ALA A 138 10.79 -23.50 17.27
C ALA A 138 11.00 -25.03 17.18
N ARG A 139 11.04 -25.57 15.96
CA ARG A 139 11.23 -27.01 15.75
C ARG A 139 12.69 -27.46 15.72
N HIS A 140 13.58 -26.58 15.32
CA HIS A 140 14.98 -26.86 15.12
C HIS A 140 15.85 -25.73 15.72
N PRO A 141 16.28 -25.81 16.99
CA PRO A 141 17.03 -24.74 17.68
C PRO A 141 18.33 -24.32 17.00
N ALA A 142 18.93 -25.20 16.18
CA ALA A 142 20.14 -24.85 15.41
C ALA A 142 19.90 -23.68 14.41
N TRP A 143 18.66 -23.41 14.02
CA TRP A 143 18.29 -22.31 13.10
C TRP A 143 17.83 -21.03 13.82
N GLU A 144 17.82 -21.03 15.16
CA GLU A 144 17.37 -19.87 15.95
C GLU A 144 18.21 -18.61 15.66
N ILE A 145 19.53 -18.72 15.67
CA ILE A 145 20.44 -17.59 15.41
C ILE A 145 20.30 -17.05 13.98
N PRO A 146 20.37 -17.88 12.91
CA PRO A 146 20.17 -17.41 11.56
C PRO A 146 18.80 -16.78 11.30
N THR A 147 17.72 -17.33 11.83
CA THR A 147 16.37 -16.76 11.69
C THR A 147 16.23 -15.45 12.45
N SER A 148 16.72 -15.39 13.71
CA SER A 148 16.74 -14.15 14.51
C SER A 148 17.54 -13.03 13.83
N PHE A 149 18.66 -13.38 13.19
CA PHE A 149 19.44 -12.42 12.40
C PHE A 149 18.64 -11.85 11.22
N LEU A 150 17.91 -12.69 10.49
CA LEU A 150 17.08 -12.22 9.37
C LEU A 150 15.89 -11.39 9.82
N HIS A 151 15.24 -11.75 10.92
CA HIS A 151 14.18 -10.94 11.54
C HIS A 151 14.70 -9.56 11.96
N PHE A 152 15.87 -9.53 12.63
CA PHE A 152 16.52 -8.28 13.01
C PHE A 152 16.88 -7.45 11.79
N LEU A 153 17.47 -8.06 10.75
CA LEU A 153 17.81 -7.40 9.51
C LEU A 153 16.58 -6.83 8.81
N GLY A 154 15.47 -7.57 8.83
CA GLY A 154 14.18 -7.13 8.30
C GLY A 154 13.65 -5.90 9.04
N ALA A 155 13.58 -5.95 10.36
CA ALA A 155 13.14 -4.83 11.19
C ALA A 155 14.03 -3.60 11.03
N ALA A 156 15.35 -3.78 10.95
CA ALA A 156 16.31 -2.70 10.77
C ALA A 156 16.24 -2.08 9.36
N SER A 157 16.22 -2.91 8.31
CA SER A 157 16.18 -2.44 6.92
C SER A 157 14.85 -1.76 6.57
N PHE A 158 13.73 -2.29 7.07
CA PHE A 158 12.43 -1.67 6.88
C PHE A 158 12.31 -0.34 7.65
N GLY A 159 12.82 -0.30 8.89
CA GLY A 159 12.92 0.95 9.65
C GLY A 159 13.76 2.00 8.90
N LEU A 160 14.97 1.64 8.46
CA LEU A 160 15.82 2.51 7.66
C LEU A 160 15.12 3.00 6.38
N PHE A 161 14.43 2.11 5.67
CA PHE A 161 13.67 2.46 4.48
C PHE A 161 12.64 3.56 4.75
N LEU A 162 11.84 3.45 5.81
CA LEU A 162 10.81 4.43 6.13
C LEU A 162 11.36 5.85 6.32
N TYR A 163 12.60 6.01 6.80
CA TYR A 163 13.20 7.32 7.05
C TYR A 163 14.14 7.80 5.94
N LEU A 164 14.77 6.90 5.20
CA LEU A 164 15.74 7.24 4.15
C LEU A 164 15.11 7.42 2.78
N PHE A 165 13.96 6.80 2.52
CA PHE A 165 13.31 6.88 1.21
C PHE A 165 12.85 8.32 0.90
N PRO A 166 13.03 8.82 -0.36
CA PRO A 166 13.58 8.14 -1.54
C PRO A 166 15.05 8.40 -1.81
N ASP A 167 15.71 9.36 -1.14
CA ASP A 167 17.01 9.95 -1.49
C ASP A 167 18.18 9.48 -0.60
N GLY A 168 17.95 8.58 0.33
CA GLY A 168 18.99 8.06 1.22
C GLY A 168 19.45 9.02 2.32
N ARG A 169 18.76 10.13 2.55
CA ARG A 169 19.13 11.15 3.55
C ARG A 169 18.13 11.19 4.70
N PHE A 170 18.61 11.46 5.91
CA PHE A 170 17.73 11.71 7.05
C PHE A 170 17.19 13.15 7.01
N VAL A 171 15.86 13.29 6.83
CA VAL A 171 15.19 14.60 6.77
C VAL A 171 13.93 14.55 7.63
N PRO A 172 13.89 15.33 8.74
CA PRO A 172 14.95 16.14 9.35
C PRO A 172 16.14 15.32 9.89
N SER A 173 17.32 15.97 10.08
CA SER A 173 18.56 15.26 10.46
C SER A 173 18.49 14.53 11.80
N TRP A 174 17.64 14.98 12.74
CA TRP A 174 17.46 14.34 14.04
C TRP A 174 16.82 12.94 13.93
N THR A 175 16.12 12.61 12.84
CA THR A 175 15.46 11.30 12.65
C THR A 175 16.47 10.15 12.61
N ARG A 176 17.77 10.41 12.35
CA ARG A 176 18.85 9.42 12.49
C ARG A 176 18.92 8.80 13.89
N TRP A 177 18.64 9.60 14.92
CA TRP A 177 18.64 9.14 16.30
C TRP A 177 17.44 8.25 16.61
N VAL A 178 16.27 8.56 16.04
CA VAL A 178 15.08 7.73 16.17
C VAL A 178 15.32 6.35 15.56
N VAL A 179 15.91 6.31 14.36
CA VAL A 179 16.26 5.04 13.71
C VAL A 179 17.32 4.27 14.50
N LEU A 180 18.32 4.96 15.05
CA LEU A 180 19.31 4.30 15.92
C LEU A 180 18.63 3.68 17.14
N VAL A 181 17.79 4.41 17.84
CA VAL A 181 17.00 3.90 18.98
C VAL A 181 16.15 2.73 18.57
N TRP A 182 15.48 2.80 17.40
CA TRP A 182 14.70 1.68 16.86
C TRP A 182 15.53 0.43 16.64
N ILE A 183 16.70 0.54 15.99
CA ILE A 183 17.61 -0.60 15.73
C ILE A 183 18.10 -1.19 17.05
N VAL A 184 18.53 -0.35 18.00
CA VAL A 184 19.00 -0.79 19.32
C VAL A 184 17.87 -1.48 20.10
N TRP A 185 16.63 -0.95 20.01
CA TRP A 185 15.45 -1.55 20.61
C TRP A 185 15.13 -2.96 20.08
N GLN A 186 15.44 -3.24 18.82
CA GLN A 186 15.20 -4.54 18.22
C GLN A 186 16.23 -5.61 18.62
N LEU A 187 17.44 -5.22 19.05
CA LEU A 187 18.49 -6.16 19.42
C LEU A 187 18.07 -7.12 20.54
N PRO A 188 17.58 -6.65 21.72
CA PRO A 188 17.15 -7.55 22.77
C PRO A 188 16.02 -8.48 22.33
N ARG A 189 15.11 -7.99 21.50
CA ARG A 189 13.95 -8.75 21.03
C ARG A 189 14.35 -10.06 20.31
N TYR A 190 15.37 -9.99 19.46
CA TYR A 190 15.74 -11.11 18.60
C TYR A 190 16.91 -11.93 19.11
N PHE A 191 17.84 -11.34 19.89
CA PHE A 191 19.06 -12.04 20.31
C PHE A 191 19.11 -12.37 21.79
N PHE A 192 18.26 -11.78 22.62
CA PHE A 192 18.25 -11.99 24.07
C PHE A 192 16.84 -12.31 24.57
N PRO A 193 16.24 -13.46 24.19
CA PRO A 193 14.84 -13.77 24.51
C PRO A 193 14.56 -13.87 26.03
N THR A 194 15.56 -14.23 26.82
CA THR A 194 15.46 -14.38 28.28
C THR A 194 15.84 -13.13 29.05
N TRP A 195 16.26 -12.05 28.38
CA TRP A 195 16.69 -10.86 29.06
C TRP A 195 15.50 -10.08 29.66
N TYR A 196 15.68 -9.58 30.90
CA TYR A 196 14.63 -8.84 31.62
C TYR A 196 14.07 -7.63 30.82
N LEU A 197 14.93 -6.95 30.05
CA LEU A 197 14.55 -5.81 29.21
C LEU A 197 14.16 -6.22 27.78
N ASN A 198 13.89 -7.50 27.54
CA ASN A 198 13.43 -7.93 26.22
C ASN A 198 12.04 -7.35 25.92
N PRO A 199 11.88 -6.52 24.86
CA PRO A 199 10.60 -5.88 24.51
C PRO A 199 9.67 -6.87 23.79
N ASN A 200 9.49 -8.06 24.34
CA ASN A 200 8.58 -9.04 23.81
C ASN A 200 7.12 -8.54 23.99
N PRO A 201 6.29 -8.50 22.95
CA PRO A 201 4.90 -8.05 23.04
C PRO A 201 4.05 -8.91 23.96
N TYR A 202 4.48 -10.13 24.30
CA TYR A 202 3.77 -11.04 25.20
C TYR A 202 4.14 -10.87 26.68
N THR A 203 5.32 -10.32 26.99
CA THR A 203 5.83 -10.15 28.35
C THR A 203 5.79 -8.70 28.84
N TRP A 204 5.93 -7.75 27.94
CA TRP A 204 5.85 -6.33 28.26
C TRP A 204 4.40 -5.85 28.26
N HIS A 205 4.13 -4.81 29.04
CA HIS A 205 2.85 -4.12 28.98
C HIS A 205 2.55 -3.74 27.53
N ALA A 206 1.41 -4.21 27.01
CA ALA A 206 0.97 -3.96 25.64
C ALA A 206 0.95 -2.45 25.31
N LEU A 207 0.65 -1.60 26.28
CA LEU A 207 0.67 -0.13 26.13
C LEU A 207 2.05 0.41 25.78
N ILE A 208 3.14 -0.10 26.39
CA ILE A 208 4.50 0.38 26.14
C ILE A 208 4.94 -0.02 24.74
N ASN A 209 4.72 -1.29 24.37
CA ASN A 209 5.01 -1.77 23.02
C ASN A 209 4.24 -0.97 21.96
N THR A 210 2.94 -0.78 22.17
CA THR A 210 2.10 0.01 21.26
C THR A 210 2.58 1.45 21.18
N ALA A 211 2.95 2.08 22.29
CA ALA A 211 3.46 3.45 22.32
C ALA A 211 4.78 3.59 21.52
N VAL A 212 5.71 2.64 21.66
CA VAL A 212 6.98 2.63 20.89
C VAL A 212 6.70 2.48 19.38
N TRP A 213 5.83 1.56 19.00
CA TRP A 213 5.45 1.36 17.60
C TRP A 213 4.73 2.56 17.00
N LEU A 214 3.76 3.13 17.73
CA LEU A 214 3.04 4.33 17.29
C LEU A 214 3.97 5.54 17.23
N GLY A 215 4.91 5.67 18.17
CA GLY A 215 5.93 6.71 18.15
C GLY A 215 6.84 6.61 16.92
N ALA A 216 7.36 5.42 16.64
CA ALA A 216 8.19 5.19 15.46
C ALA A 216 7.42 5.45 14.16
N LEU A 217 6.19 4.96 14.04
CA LEU A 217 5.35 5.18 12.86
C LEU A 217 4.99 6.66 12.68
N SER A 218 4.60 7.35 13.76
CA SER A 218 4.25 8.78 13.72
C SER A 218 5.42 9.65 13.31
N THR A 219 6.63 9.37 13.83
CA THR A 219 7.84 10.08 13.44
C THR A 219 8.29 9.77 12.01
N ALA A 220 8.06 8.55 11.51
CA ALA A 220 8.27 8.20 10.10
C ALA A 220 7.31 8.97 9.18
N ILE A 221 6.01 8.99 9.51
CA ILE A 221 5.01 9.77 8.76
C ILE A 221 5.35 11.26 8.77
N PHE A 222 5.74 11.81 9.94
CA PHE A 222 6.19 13.19 10.04
C PHE A 222 7.40 13.46 9.14
N SER A 223 8.41 12.59 9.17
CA SER A 223 9.62 12.68 8.32
C SER A 223 9.26 12.74 6.84
N GLN A 224 8.38 11.83 6.37
CA GLN A 224 7.94 11.81 4.97
C GLN A 224 7.11 13.05 4.60
N GLY A 225 6.22 13.50 5.48
CA GLY A 225 5.44 14.73 5.28
C GLY A 225 6.31 15.99 5.22
N PHE A 226 7.31 16.10 6.10
CA PHE A 226 8.27 17.20 6.11
C PHE A 226 9.11 17.20 4.83
N ARG A 227 9.61 16.03 4.42
CA ARG A 227 10.36 15.86 3.17
C ARG A 227 9.53 16.25 1.97
N TYR A 228 8.30 15.76 1.87
CA TYR A 228 7.37 16.08 0.78
C TYR A 228 7.16 17.58 0.61
N ARG A 229 7.01 18.30 1.73
CA ARG A 229 6.74 19.75 1.70
C ARG A 229 7.97 20.62 1.41
N ARG A 230 9.16 20.23 1.92
CA ARG A 230 10.32 21.12 1.98
C ARG A 230 11.54 20.68 1.16
N ALA A 231 11.76 19.39 0.98
CA ALA A 231 13.02 18.87 0.45
C ALA A 231 12.88 18.11 -0.88
N ALA A 232 11.68 17.64 -1.25
CA ALA A 232 11.51 16.73 -2.37
C ALA A 232 11.41 17.44 -3.73
N SER A 233 12.13 16.92 -4.74
CA SER A 233 11.91 17.25 -6.15
C SER A 233 10.54 16.74 -6.63
N SER A 234 10.11 17.14 -7.84
CA SER A 234 8.83 16.66 -8.43
C SER A 234 8.78 15.14 -8.52
N VAL A 235 9.86 14.50 -8.95
CA VAL A 235 9.99 13.03 -9.04
C VAL A 235 9.91 12.38 -7.65
N GLN A 236 10.66 12.91 -6.69
CA GLN A 236 10.66 12.40 -5.31
C GLN A 236 9.29 12.54 -4.66
N ARG A 237 8.55 13.63 -4.93
CA ARG A 237 7.17 13.79 -4.44
C ARG A 237 6.24 12.71 -4.97
N GLN A 238 6.34 12.34 -6.24
CA GLN A 238 5.56 11.25 -6.81
C GLN A 238 5.92 9.89 -6.16
N GLN A 239 7.21 9.62 -5.97
CA GLN A 239 7.66 8.40 -5.28
C GLN A 239 7.11 8.31 -3.86
N ILE A 240 7.18 9.40 -3.09
CA ILE A 240 6.61 9.47 -1.73
C ILE A 240 5.10 9.23 -1.75
N LYS A 241 4.36 9.86 -2.69
CA LYS A 241 2.91 9.65 -2.84
C LYS A 241 2.56 8.17 -3.04
N TRP A 242 3.25 7.47 -3.94
CA TRP A 242 3.02 6.05 -4.20
C TRP A 242 3.25 5.19 -2.97
N VAL A 243 4.38 5.38 -2.28
CA VAL A 243 4.72 4.58 -1.09
C VAL A 243 3.78 4.89 0.07
N VAL A 244 3.54 6.16 0.37
CA VAL A 244 2.64 6.56 1.46
C VAL A 244 1.22 6.09 1.20
N PHE A 245 0.73 6.21 -0.05
CA PHE A 245 -0.58 5.71 -0.44
C PHE A 245 -0.69 4.20 -0.24
N GLY A 246 0.25 3.41 -0.78
CA GLY A 246 0.23 1.95 -0.65
C GLY A 246 0.27 1.48 0.79
N ILE A 247 1.17 2.06 1.61
CA ILE A 247 1.28 1.72 3.04
C ILE A 247 0.00 2.15 3.79
N SER A 248 -0.52 3.36 3.54
CA SER A 248 -1.71 3.85 4.26
C SER A 248 -2.94 3.02 3.95
N VAL A 249 -3.18 2.67 2.69
CA VAL A 249 -4.31 1.81 2.29
C VAL A 249 -4.15 0.40 2.87
N ALA A 250 -2.96 -0.18 2.76
CA ALA A 250 -2.67 -1.50 3.32
C ALA A 250 -2.94 -1.56 4.83
N LEU A 251 -2.40 -0.58 5.58
CA LEU A 251 -2.60 -0.50 7.02
C LEU A 251 -4.06 -0.21 7.39
N ALA A 252 -4.74 0.70 6.67
CA ALA A 252 -6.14 1.02 6.95
C ALA A 252 -7.04 -0.21 6.77
N VAL A 253 -6.86 -0.97 5.70
CA VAL A 253 -7.63 -2.20 5.45
C VAL A 253 -7.28 -3.27 6.46
N PHE A 254 -5.99 -3.56 6.67
CA PHE A 254 -5.53 -4.60 7.58
C PHE A 254 -5.96 -4.32 9.03
N LEU A 255 -5.70 -3.11 9.53
CA LEU A 255 -6.08 -2.72 10.89
C LEU A 255 -7.60 -2.60 11.05
N GLY A 256 -8.30 -2.11 10.02
CA GLY A 256 -9.76 -2.02 10.02
C GLY A 256 -10.41 -3.39 10.17
N ILE A 257 -9.97 -4.36 9.36
CA ILE A 257 -10.46 -5.75 9.45
C ILE A 257 -10.08 -6.38 10.79
N SER A 258 -8.82 -6.23 11.23
CA SER A 258 -8.36 -6.79 12.51
C SER A 258 -9.12 -6.20 13.70
N LEU A 259 -9.44 -4.91 13.65
CA LEU A 259 -10.25 -4.25 14.68
C LEU A 259 -11.70 -4.76 14.69
N LEU A 260 -12.33 -4.85 13.51
CA LEU A 260 -13.68 -5.38 13.37
C LEU A 260 -13.77 -6.81 13.89
N LEU A 261 -12.86 -7.68 13.47
CA LEU A 261 -12.80 -9.06 13.95
C LEU A 261 -12.49 -9.13 15.45
N GLY A 262 -11.63 -8.27 15.98
CA GLY A 262 -11.31 -8.18 17.40
C GLY A 262 -12.50 -7.75 18.26
N ILE A 263 -13.39 -6.91 17.74
CA ILE A 263 -14.63 -6.47 18.45
C ILE A 263 -15.73 -7.51 18.35
N PHE A 264 -15.96 -8.09 17.17
CA PHE A 264 -17.13 -8.92 16.88
C PHE A 264 -16.86 -10.43 16.89
N ALA A 265 -15.61 -10.84 16.71
CA ALA A 265 -15.18 -12.24 16.66
C ALA A 265 -13.83 -12.40 17.37
N SER A 266 -13.74 -11.95 18.64
CA SER A 266 -12.50 -11.94 19.42
C SER A 266 -11.80 -13.31 19.52
N GLU A 267 -12.56 -14.39 19.30
CA GLU A 267 -12.05 -15.76 19.15
C GLU A 267 -12.88 -16.51 18.11
N PRO A 268 -12.23 -17.25 17.19
CA PRO A 268 -12.95 -18.04 16.20
C PRO A 268 -13.51 -19.34 16.83
N THR A 269 -14.42 -19.20 17.79
CA THR A 269 -15.05 -20.31 18.50
C THR A 269 -16.24 -20.91 17.76
N SER A 270 -16.76 -20.20 16.75
CA SER A 270 -17.85 -20.67 15.90
C SER A 270 -17.42 -20.80 14.43
N PRO A 271 -18.08 -21.67 13.64
CA PRO A 271 -17.75 -21.81 12.21
C PRO A 271 -17.80 -20.48 11.45
N GLY A 272 -18.82 -19.64 11.70
CA GLY A 272 -18.95 -18.33 11.07
C GLY A 272 -17.83 -17.35 11.46
N ALA A 273 -17.43 -17.32 12.73
CA ALA A 273 -16.33 -16.48 13.20
C ALA A 273 -14.98 -16.94 12.60
N LEU A 274 -14.75 -18.25 12.50
CA LEU A 274 -13.55 -18.79 11.86
C LEU A 274 -13.51 -18.45 10.36
N LEU A 275 -14.63 -18.60 9.65
CA LEU A 275 -14.73 -18.24 8.24
C LEU A 275 -14.44 -16.73 8.04
N ALA A 276 -15.02 -15.87 8.87
CA ALA A 276 -14.76 -14.43 8.85
C ALA A 276 -13.28 -14.13 9.11
N TYR A 277 -12.63 -14.84 10.02
CA TYR A 277 -11.19 -14.71 10.27
C TYR A 277 -10.35 -15.15 9.06
N LEU A 278 -10.62 -16.30 8.49
CA LEU A 278 -9.87 -16.83 7.32
C LEU A 278 -10.02 -15.92 6.09
N VAL A 279 -11.23 -15.46 5.81
CA VAL A 279 -11.49 -14.58 4.66
C VAL A 279 -11.04 -13.16 4.96
N GLY A 280 -11.43 -12.59 6.11
CA GLY A 280 -11.14 -11.21 6.45
C GLY A 280 -9.66 -10.99 6.78
N ASN A 281 -9.18 -11.59 7.86
CA ASN A 281 -7.82 -11.30 8.35
C ASN A 281 -6.74 -11.95 7.47
N THR A 282 -6.91 -13.21 7.08
CA THR A 282 -5.90 -13.90 6.29
C THR A 282 -5.97 -13.47 4.83
N PHE A 283 -7.06 -13.77 4.10
CA PHE A 283 -7.10 -13.50 2.66
C PHE A 283 -7.08 -12.03 2.32
N ILE A 284 -8.06 -11.23 2.81
CA ILE A 284 -8.14 -9.80 2.48
C ILE A 284 -7.01 -9.03 3.14
N GLY A 285 -6.60 -9.41 4.36
CA GLY A 285 -5.47 -8.83 5.06
C GLY A 285 -4.16 -8.99 4.27
N TYR A 286 -3.85 -10.19 3.80
CA TYR A 286 -2.65 -10.44 2.96
C TYR A 286 -2.72 -9.68 1.63
N LEU A 287 -3.88 -9.66 0.95
CA LEU A 287 -4.04 -8.85 -0.27
C LEU A 287 -3.82 -7.36 -0.02
N ALA A 288 -4.29 -6.85 1.12
CA ALA A 288 -4.06 -5.46 1.50
C ALA A 288 -2.57 -5.17 1.73
N ILE A 289 -1.88 -6.02 2.49
CA ILE A 289 -0.45 -5.84 2.78
C ILE A 289 0.41 -6.01 1.50
N LEU A 290 -0.02 -6.79 0.50
CA LEU A 290 0.65 -6.88 -0.80
C LEU A 290 0.68 -5.55 -1.57
N LEU A 291 -0.18 -4.59 -1.23
CA LEU A 291 -0.08 -3.24 -1.80
C LEU A 291 1.23 -2.55 -1.43
N ILE A 292 1.86 -2.89 -0.30
CA ILE A 292 3.15 -2.33 0.13
C ILE A 292 4.25 -2.65 -0.88
N PRO A 293 4.61 -3.92 -1.14
CA PRO A 293 5.66 -4.24 -2.11
C PRO A 293 5.33 -3.76 -3.53
N ILE A 294 4.06 -3.82 -3.94
CA ILE A 294 3.64 -3.37 -5.27
C ILE A 294 3.82 -1.85 -5.41
N SER A 295 3.35 -1.06 -4.44
CA SER A 295 3.48 0.40 -4.48
C SER A 295 4.94 0.87 -4.41
N ILE A 296 5.76 0.20 -3.60
CA ILE A 296 7.21 0.46 -3.54
C ILE A 296 7.87 0.11 -4.88
N GLY A 297 7.53 -1.04 -5.46
CA GLY A 297 8.02 -1.45 -6.77
C GLY A 297 7.70 -0.42 -7.85
N ILE A 298 6.46 0.07 -7.91
CA ILE A 298 6.05 1.13 -8.83
C ILE A 298 6.82 2.43 -8.57
N ALA A 299 6.93 2.85 -7.31
CA ALA A 299 7.64 4.08 -6.93
C ALA A 299 9.12 4.07 -7.32
N VAL A 300 9.79 2.92 -7.22
CA VAL A 300 11.22 2.78 -7.53
C VAL A 300 11.49 2.57 -9.01
N LEU A 301 10.60 1.84 -9.72
CA LEU A 301 10.84 1.41 -11.11
C LEU A 301 10.17 2.30 -12.17
N ARG A 302 9.04 2.96 -11.86
CA ARG A 302 8.19 3.66 -12.84
C ARG A 302 7.71 5.03 -12.37
N TYR A 303 8.57 6.05 -12.30
CA TYR A 303 8.14 7.38 -11.84
C TYR A 303 7.53 8.31 -12.91
N HIS A 304 7.34 7.88 -14.16
CA HIS A 304 6.80 8.75 -15.21
C HIS A 304 5.52 8.25 -15.91
N LEU A 305 4.93 7.10 -15.50
CA LEU A 305 3.92 6.45 -16.35
C LEU A 305 2.45 6.72 -15.98
N PHE A 306 2.14 7.23 -14.79
CA PHE A 306 0.75 7.45 -14.37
C PHE A 306 0.58 8.73 -13.54
N ASP A 307 -0.48 9.48 -13.82
CA ASP A 307 -0.99 10.53 -12.93
C ASP A 307 -1.58 9.90 -11.67
N ILE A 308 -0.69 9.68 -10.70
CA ILE A 308 -1.04 9.04 -9.43
C ILE A 308 -2.15 9.80 -8.69
N ASP A 309 -2.24 11.12 -8.89
CA ASP A 309 -3.25 11.96 -8.23
C ASP A 309 -4.67 11.52 -8.59
N VAL A 310 -4.90 11.06 -9.82
CA VAL A 310 -6.19 10.50 -10.27
C VAL A 310 -6.45 9.14 -9.61
N ILE A 311 -5.41 8.29 -9.52
CA ILE A 311 -5.50 6.96 -8.92
C ILE A 311 -5.70 7.08 -7.41
N ILE A 312 -4.92 7.94 -6.73
CA ILE A 312 -5.04 8.19 -5.28
C ILE A 312 -6.45 8.68 -4.96
N ASN A 313 -6.93 9.72 -5.63
CA ASN A 313 -8.26 10.26 -5.35
C ASN A 313 -9.35 9.21 -5.56
N ARG A 314 -9.27 8.45 -6.64
CA ARG A 314 -10.26 7.42 -6.96
C ARG A 314 -10.21 6.25 -5.98
N THR A 315 -9.01 5.67 -5.76
CA THR A 315 -8.87 4.47 -4.92
C THR A 315 -9.04 4.79 -3.44
N LEU A 316 -8.50 5.91 -2.94
CA LEU A 316 -8.68 6.32 -1.54
C LEU A 316 -10.14 6.53 -1.20
N VAL A 317 -10.90 7.16 -2.10
CA VAL A 317 -12.34 7.37 -1.91
C VAL A 317 -13.08 6.05 -1.97
N TYR A 318 -12.83 5.21 -2.98
CA TYR A 318 -13.55 3.94 -3.10
C TYR A 318 -13.20 2.96 -1.98
N VAL A 319 -11.92 2.84 -1.61
CA VAL A 319 -11.49 1.95 -0.50
C VAL A 319 -12.04 2.46 0.82
N THR A 320 -11.89 3.76 1.12
CA THR A 320 -12.41 4.35 2.36
C THR A 320 -13.93 4.20 2.44
N LEU A 321 -14.63 4.47 1.34
CA LEU A 321 -16.06 4.30 1.26
C LEU A 321 -16.50 2.86 1.45
N THR A 322 -15.80 1.92 0.80
CA THR A 322 -16.09 0.48 0.92
C THR A 322 -15.87 0.00 2.34
N VAL A 323 -14.78 0.43 2.99
CA VAL A 323 -14.48 0.07 4.40
C VAL A 323 -15.53 0.68 5.34
N ILE A 324 -15.91 1.95 5.17
CA ILE A 324 -16.97 2.59 5.97
C ILE A 324 -18.31 1.88 5.75
N LEU A 325 -18.63 1.54 4.51
CA LEU A 325 -19.88 0.87 4.16
C LEU A 325 -19.94 -0.55 4.73
N ALA A 326 -18.83 -1.31 4.64
CA ALA A 326 -18.70 -2.62 5.24
C ALA A 326 -18.82 -2.56 6.76
N ALA A 327 -18.13 -1.61 7.41
CA ALA A 327 -18.22 -1.40 8.86
C ALA A 327 -19.64 -1.01 9.32
N PHE A 328 -20.30 -0.14 8.55
CA PHE A 328 -21.68 0.23 8.83
C PHE A 328 -22.65 -0.95 8.64
N TYR A 329 -22.45 -1.75 7.59
CA TYR A 329 -23.24 -2.96 7.30
C TYR A 329 -23.09 -3.97 8.42
N GLU A 330 -21.88 -4.33 8.78
CA GLU A 330 -21.59 -5.26 9.89
C GLU A 330 -22.14 -4.74 11.24
N GLY A 331 -21.91 -3.45 11.53
CA GLY A 331 -22.45 -2.81 12.72
C GLY A 331 -23.97 -2.83 12.79
N ALA A 332 -24.63 -2.63 11.65
CA ALA A 332 -26.08 -2.68 11.55
C ALA A 332 -26.62 -4.12 11.76
N ILE A 333 -25.95 -5.13 11.17
CA ILE A 333 -26.32 -6.56 11.37
C ILE A 333 -26.23 -6.93 12.85
N VAL A 334 -25.09 -6.64 13.49
CA VAL A 334 -24.85 -7.01 14.89
C VAL A 334 -25.84 -6.30 15.83
N THR A 335 -26.07 -5.00 15.57
CA THR A 335 -27.03 -4.21 16.37
C THR A 335 -28.43 -4.75 16.22
N LEU A 336 -28.84 -5.07 15.00
CA LEU A 336 -30.19 -5.59 14.73
C LEU A 336 -30.37 -7.00 15.28
N GLN A 337 -29.36 -7.88 15.15
CA GLN A 337 -29.39 -9.21 15.78
C GLN A 337 -29.46 -9.12 17.30
N HIS A 338 -28.69 -8.20 17.92
CA HIS A 338 -28.75 -7.97 19.36
C HIS A 338 -30.11 -7.45 19.78
N LEU A 339 -30.68 -6.50 19.07
CA LEU A 339 -32.00 -5.94 19.33
C LEU A 339 -33.10 -7.02 19.21
N PHE A 340 -33.05 -7.86 18.18
CA PHE A 340 -33.99 -8.98 18.01
C PHE A 340 -33.85 -10.02 19.14
N ARG A 341 -32.64 -10.36 19.55
CA ARG A 341 -32.41 -11.27 20.70
C ARG A 341 -33.03 -10.72 22.00
N VAL A 342 -32.86 -9.43 22.24
CA VAL A 342 -33.42 -8.77 23.44
C VAL A 342 -34.95 -8.70 23.38
N LEU A 343 -35.52 -8.47 22.21
CA LEU A 343 -36.97 -8.29 22.03
C LEU A 343 -37.75 -9.61 21.96
N THR A 344 -37.17 -10.66 21.38
CA THR A 344 -37.88 -11.93 21.14
C THR A 344 -37.57 -13.03 22.17
N GLY A 345 -36.52 -12.90 22.96
CA GLY A 345 -36.13 -13.85 24.01
C GLY A 345 -35.85 -15.28 23.48
N GLN A 346 -35.85 -15.51 22.17
CA GLN A 346 -35.61 -16.81 21.54
C GLN A 346 -34.63 -16.67 20.37
N GLU A 347 -33.76 -17.67 20.20
CA GLU A 347 -32.95 -17.88 19.03
C GLU A 347 -33.85 -18.46 17.90
N SER A 348 -34.58 -17.60 17.22
CA SER A 348 -35.41 -18.00 16.10
C SER A 348 -34.65 -17.86 14.77
N GLU A 349 -34.43 -18.95 14.06
CA GLU A 349 -33.81 -18.94 12.71
C GLU A 349 -34.57 -18.02 11.74
N VAL A 350 -35.90 -17.93 11.90
CA VAL A 350 -36.76 -17.06 11.07
C VAL A 350 -36.44 -15.56 11.28
N ALA A 351 -36.15 -15.15 12.53
CA ALA A 351 -35.76 -13.78 12.83
C ALA A 351 -34.39 -13.43 12.23
N ALA A 352 -33.45 -14.36 12.21
CA ALA A 352 -32.14 -14.20 11.56
C ALA A 352 -32.27 -14.05 10.05
N VAL A 353 -33.09 -14.87 9.40
CA VAL A 353 -33.35 -14.78 7.95
C VAL A 353 -34.09 -13.49 7.58
N ALA A 354 -35.11 -13.08 8.34
CA ALA A 354 -35.86 -11.86 8.12
C ALA A 354 -34.98 -10.61 8.29
N SER A 355 -34.10 -10.58 9.31
CA SER A 355 -33.14 -9.48 9.53
C SER A 355 -32.13 -9.38 8.39
N THR A 356 -31.60 -10.49 7.91
CA THR A 356 -30.65 -10.53 6.79
C THR A 356 -31.30 -10.04 5.49
N LEU A 357 -32.54 -10.42 5.22
CA LEU A 357 -33.31 -9.93 4.07
C LEU A 357 -33.63 -8.43 4.16
N ALA A 358 -34.00 -7.92 5.33
CA ALA A 358 -34.26 -6.49 5.55
C ALA A 358 -32.98 -5.65 5.35
N ILE A 359 -31.86 -6.15 5.83
CA ILE A 359 -30.54 -5.48 5.66
C ILE A 359 -30.12 -5.50 4.19
N ALA A 360 -30.27 -6.63 3.49
CA ALA A 360 -29.99 -6.74 2.06
C ALA A 360 -30.84 -5.76 1.24
N ALA A 361 -32.12 -5.59 1.59
CA ALA A 361 -33.02 -4.65 0.93
C ALA A 361 -32.65 -3.17 1.18
N MET A 362 -32.13 -2.84 2.37
CA MET A 362 -31.67 -1.48 2.70
C MET A 362 -30.27 -1.16 2.12
N PHE A 363 -29.46 -2.16 1.85
CA PHE A 363 -28.08 -1.98 1.36
C PHE A 363 -28.05 -1.31 -0.02
N GLU A 364 -28.86 -1.77 -0.95
CA GLU A 364 -28.86 -1.26 -2.33
C GLU A 364 -29.21 0.24 -2.43
N PRO A 365 -30.28 0.75 -1.79
CA PRO A 365 -30.58 2.18 -1.82
C PRO A 365 -29.54 3.04 -1.09
N LEU A 366 -28.94 2.53 -0.01
CA LEU A 366 -27.89 3.23 0.72
C LEU A 366 -26.60 3.30 -0.10
N ARG A 367 -26.19 2.20 -0.71
CA ARG A 367 -25.04 2.13 -1.63
C ARG A 367 -25.20 3.14 -2.77
N ARG A 368 -26.35 3.20 -3.42
CA ARG A 368 -26.61 4.14 -4.52
C ARG A 368 -26.52 5.59 -4.06
N ARG A 369 -27.14 5.95 -2.92
CA ARG A 369 -27.06 7.31 -2.37
C ARG A 369 -25.64 7.74 -2.04
N ILE A 370 -24.83 6.81 -1.48
CA ILE A 370 -23.44 7.11 -1.12
C ILE A 370 -22.58 7.21 -2.40
N GLN A 371 -22.79 6.33 -3.39
CA GLN A 371 -22.14 6.45 -4.69
C GLN A 371 -22.48 7.78 -5.39
N ASP A 372 -23.75 8.19 -5.39
CA ASP A 372 -24.19 9.48 -5.95
C ASP A 372 -23.57 10.68 -5.22
N LEU A 373 -23.42 10.62 -3.90
CA LEU A 373 -22.76 11.66 -3.10
C LEU A 373 -21.27 11.76 -3.45
N VAL A 374 -20.60 10.64 -3.59
CA VAL A 374 -19.18 10.56 -3.97
C VAL A 374 -18.99 11.05 -5.40
N ASP A 375 -19.81 10.60 -6.33
CA ASP A 375 -19.74 11.03 -7.72
C ASP A 375 -19.98 12.54 -7.85
N ARG A 376 -20.92 13.12 -7.13
CA ARG A 376 -21.13 14.59 -7.09
C ARG A 376 -19.96 15.34 -6.47
N ALA A 377 -19.33 14.79 -5.42
CA ALA A 377 -18.21 15.48 -4.76
C ALA A 377 -16.93 15.45 -5.59
N PHE A 378 -16.67 14.35 -6.33
CA PHE A 378 -15.42 14.11 -7.03
C PHE A 378 -15.46 14.34 -8.54
N TYR A 379 -16.64 14.20 -9.19
CA TYR A 379 -16.79 14.42 -10.63
C TYR A 379 -17.15 15.85 -11.01
N ARG A 380 -17.25 16.78 -10.04
CA ARG A 380 -17.51 18.20 -10.32
C ARG A 380 -16.58 18.75 -11.39
N ARG A 381 -15.27 18.47 -11.31
CA ARG A 381 -14.29 18.93 -12.29
C ARG A 381 -14.48 18.34 -13.69
N LYS A 382 -14.92 17.09 -13.79
CA LYS A 382 -15.16 16.44 -15.10
C LYS A 382 -16.46 16.93 -15.73
N TYR A 383 -17.47 17.21 -14.92
CA TYR A 383 -18.74 17.79 -15.37
C TYR A 383 -18.54 19.25 -15.81
N ASP A 384 -17.76 20.01 -15.05
CA ASP A 384 -17.40 21.39 -15.42
C ASP A 384 -16.57 21.43 -16.70
N ALA A 385 -15.65 20.50 -16.92
CA ALA A 385 -14.86 20.41 -18.16
C ALA A 385 -15.73 20.06 -19.38
N ALA A 386 -16.68 19.12 -19.25
CA ALA A 386 -17.61 18.77 -20.33
C ALA A 386 -18.52 19.96 -20.68
N LYS A 387 -19.07 20.65 -19.67
CA LYS A 387 -19.89 21.84 -19.83
C LYS A 387 -19.12 23.02 -20.44
N THR A 388 -17.83 23.16 -20.05
CA THR A 388 -16.95 24.17 -20.61
C THR A 388 -16.62 23.88 -22.07
N LEU A 389 -16.41 22.62 -22.45
CA LEU A 389 -16.19 22.22 -23.85
C LEU A 389 -17.45 22.38 -24.70
N GLU A 390 -18.64 22.10 -24.14
CA GLU A 390 -19.91 22.29 -24.81
C GLU A 390 -20.19 23.78 -25.03
N ALA A 391 -19.94 24.61 -24.02
CA ALA A 391 -20.03 26.06 -24.11
C ALA A 391 -19.03 26.66 -25.11
N LEU A 392 -17.79 26.13 -25.11
CA LEU A 392 -16.77 26.49 -26.11
C LEU A 392 -17.22 26.10 -27.51
N GLY A 393 -17.74 24.87 -27.69
CA GLY A 393 -18.25 24.41 -28.99
C GLY A 393 -19.45 25.21 -29.52
N ALA A 394 -20.31 25.71 -28.64
CA ALA A 394 -21.38 26.64 -29.02
C ALA A 394 -20.82 28.00 -29.46
N LYS A 395 -19.87 28.56 -28.68
CA LYS A 395 -19.26 29.86 -28.99
C LYS A 395 -18.42 29.82 -30.28
N LEU A 396 -17.72 28.69 -30.53
CA LEU A 396 -16.97 28.47 -31.78
C LEU A 396 -17.82 28.42 -33.05
N ARG A 397 -19.13 28.19 -32.93
CA ARG A 397 -20.07 28.20 -34.08
C ARG A 397 -20.57 29.59 -34.45
N GLU A 398 -20.52 30.51 -33.50
CA GLU A 398 -21.05 31.86 -33.64
C GLU A 398 -19.95 32.90 -33.87
N GLU A 399 -18.70 32.59 -33.49
CA GLU A 399 -17.57 33.52 -33.61
C GLU A 399 -16.90 33.40 -34.99
N THR A 400 -16.82 34.51 -35.68
CA THR A 400 -16.19 34.61 -37.01
C THR A 400 -14.84 35.31 -36.99
N ASP A 401 -14.46 35.90 -35.83
CA ASP A 401 -13.16 36.53 -35.65
C ASP A 401 -12.11 35.50 -35.20
N LEU A 402 -11.08 35.30 -36.04
CA LEU A 402 -9.99 34.35 -35.79
C LEU A 402 -9.11 34.70 -34.58
N ASP A 403 -8.95 35.99 -34.27
CA ASP A 403 -8.14 36.41 -33.12
C ASP A 403 -8.93 36.23 -31.81
N ALA A 404 -10.24 36.54 -31.79
CA ALA A 404 -11.12 36.24 -30.66
C ALA A 404 -11.20 34.72 -30.39
N LEU A 405 -11.32 33.91 -31.45
CA LEU A 405 -11.35 32.45 -31.40
C LEU A 405 -10.07 31.88 -30.83
N ARG A 406 -8.92 32.41 -31.23
CA ARG A 406 -7.59 32.02 -30.70
C ARG A 406 -7.49 32.30 -29.22
N ASP A 407 -7.87 33.48 -28.76
CA ASP A 407 -7.80 33.91 -27.37
C ASP A 407 -8.75 33.11 -26.49
N ASP A 408 -9.94 32.76 -26.95
CA ASP A 408 -10.91 31.89 -26.27
C ASP A 408 -10.35 30.46 -26.11
N VAL A 409 -9.83 29.86 -27.17
CA VAL A 409 -9.24 28.49 -27.11
C VAL A 409 -8.05 28.45 -26.16
N VAL A 410 -7.13 29.44 -26.24
CA VAL A 410 -5.99 29.56 -25.34
C VAL A 410 -6.45 29.79 -23.89
N GLY A 411 -7.48 30.63 -23.69
CA GLY A 411 -8.08 30.89 -22.38
C GLY A 411 -8.68 29.65 -21.73
N VAL A 412 -9.48 28.88 -22.49
CA VAL A 412 -10.08 27.62 -22.00
C VAL A 412 -8.99 26.58 -21.71
N ALA A 413 -8.00 26.41 -22.59
CA ALA A 413 -6.89 25.48 -22.36
C ALA A 413 -6.09 25.84 -21.10
N ARG A 414 -5.82 27.14 -20.87
CA ARG A 414 -5.11 27.64 -19.69
C ARG A 414 -5.92 27.41 -18.40
N ASN A 415 -7.22 27.67 -18.42
CA ASN A 415 -8.07 27.54 -17.24
C ASN A 415 -8.38 26.06 -16.91
N THR A 416 -8.53 25.21 -17.93
CA THR A 416 -8.92 23.79 -17.74
C THR A 416 -7.75 22.89 -17.47
N MET A 417 -6.62 23.07 -18.19
CA MET A 417 -5.44 22.19 -18.12
C MET A 417 -4.29 22.77 -17.29
N GLN A 418 -4.31 24.08 -16.99
CA GLN A 418 -3.27 24.81 -16.25
C GLN A 418 -1.84 24.47 -16.71
N PRO A 419 -1.56 24.46 -18.02
CA PRO A 419 -0.22 24.16 -18.52
C PRO A 419 0.74 25.33 -18.24
N ALA A 420 2.04 25.01 -18.13
CA ALA A 420 3.07 26.02 -17.91
C ALA A 420 3.20 26.98 -19.09
N HIS A 421 2.84 26.57 -20.29
CA HIS A 421 2.84 27.38 -21.50
C HIS A 421 1.78 26.88 -22.48
N VAL A 422 1.03 27.79 -23.12
CA VAL A 422 0.04 27.50 -24.17
C VAL A 422 0.30 28.41 -25.35
N SER A 423 0.44 27.86 -26.54
CA SER A 423 0.50 28.61 -27.79
C SER A 423 -0.34 27.89 -28.86
N LEU A 424 -1.10 28.66 -29.62
CA LEU A 424 -1.87 28.19 -30.77
C LEU A 424 -1.22 28.70 -32.05
N TRP A 425 -0.89 27.77 -32.94
CA TRP A 425 -0.34 28.11 -34.27
C TRP A 425 -1.39 27.82 -35.32
N LEU A 426 -1.80 28.85 -36.04
CA LEU A 426 -2.67 28.71 -37.18
C LEU A 426 -1.81 28.46 -38.44
N ARG A 427 -2.12 27.42 -39.17
CA ARG A 427 -1.45 27.16 -40.45
C ARG A 427 -1.99 28.13 -41.49
N SER A 428 -1.15 29.00 -41.99
CA SER A 428 -1.49 29.83 -43.13
C SER A 428 -1.68 28.96 -44.36
N ASP A 429 -2.84 29.03 -45.01
CA ASP A 429 -3.13 28.33 -46.25
C ASP A 429 -2.41 29.04 -47.41
N PRO A 430 -1.44 28.41 -48.10
CA PRO A 430 -0.69 29.05 -49.17
C PRO A 430 -1.58 29.51 -50.32
N GLU A 431 -2.72 28.84 -50.55
CA GLU A 431 -3.68 29.20 -51.63
C GLU A 431 -4.44 30.48 -51.39
N LEU A 432 -4.63 30.90 -50.13
CA LEU A 432 -5.29 32.18 -49.81
C LEU A 432 -4.33 33.37 -49.90
N GLN A 433 -3.03 33.17 -49.69
CA GLN A 433 -2.03 34.22 -49.91
C GLN A 433 -1.80 34.52 -51.39
N ASP A 434 -1.86 33.50 -52.27
CA ASP A 434 -1.73 33.71 -53.70
C ASP A 434 -2.94 34.41 -54.33
N ARG A 435 -4.16 34.16 -53.81
CA ARG A 435 -5.39 34.87 -54.22
C ARG A 435 -5.37 36.32 -53.81
N SER A 436 -4.88 36.65 -52.57
CA SER A 436 -4.81 38.04 -52.13
C SER A 436 -3.73 38.83 -52.86
N ALA A 437 -2.62 38.19 -53.23
CA ALA A 437 -1.57 38.79 -54.08
C ALA A 437 -2.07 39.06 -55.51
N THR A 438 -2.88 38.18 -56.05
CA THR A 438 -3.44 38.33 -57.42
C THR A 438 -4.50 39.44 -57.44
N LEU A 439 -5.31 39.56 -56.41
CA LEU A 439 -6.35 40.63 -56.33
C LEU A 439 -5.76 42.04 -56.05
N SER A 440 -4.58 42.15 -55.42
CA SER A 440 -3.89 43.41 -55.22
C SER A 440 -3.17 43.92 -56.46
N GLN A 441 -2.89 43.03 -57.45
CA GLN A 441 -2.33 43.42 -58.77
C GLN A 441 -3.39 43.97 -59.72
N PHE A 442 -4.68 43.56 -59.60
CA PHE A 442 -5.76 44.09 -60.46
C PHE A 442 -6.39 45.41 -59.97
N GLY A 443 -6.06 45.86 -58.72
CA GLY A 443 -6.58 47.11 -58.16
C GLY A 443 -5.75 48.36 -58.41
N ASN A 444 -4.60 48.30 -59.10
CA ASN A 444 -3.71 49.41 -59.37
C ASN A 444 -3.70 49.92 -60.82
N ASP A 445 -4.56 49.38 -61.68
CA ASP A 445 -4.62 49.79 -63.10
C ASP A 445 -5.93 50.53 -63.48
N GLU A 446 -6.55 51.28 -62.52
CA GLU A 446 -7.57 52.30 -62.82
C GLU A 446 -7.16 53.69 -62.39
#